data_5bfc30b9e2eb9cadb63166e5d061fc8c
#
_entry.id   5bfc30b9e2eb9cadb63166e5d061fc8c
#
_cell.length_a   1.000
_cell.length_b   1.000
_cell.length_c   1.000
_cell.angle_alpha   90.00
_cell.angle_beta   90.00
_cell.angle_gamma   90.00
#
_symmetry.space_group_name_H-M   'P 1'
#
loop_
_entity.id
_entity.type
_entity.pdbx_description
1 polymer ?
#
loop_
_entity_poly.entity_id
_entity_poly.type
_entity_poly.pdbx_seq_one_letter_code
_entity_poly.pdbx_strand_id
1 'polypeptide(L)'
;MRKQKIMIVPLCVILLAGCGQIPSENIQSGENNFNSMEETPDLSYEVPVSTPGILVNQLGYMTESTKIAVFKGEEMPEEFHVIDAESGDTVYTGFLEDKGYNQELSEYNSYGDFSSLQTPGIYYIEAPVLGRSYSFSVGDQVYDEIFSEACRQYYYNRCGITLTTEYAGENAHNACHTGKALLKEDTSISLDVSGGWHQDEKGQKNVAVAAQTMSVMLLSYELYPDSFTDDMGIPESGNGVPDILDEVKYEVEWMLKMQDQKTGAVYAGVTIYSSNGDIPGKTADIYVEPASVEAERAFAMALAKFSYLYQNFDNEYATNCLKAADRAWKHALLYETDKDDKGEKWKFAAAAELYRAAGQGSYRKYVEEYLNREEGLDEQDEVILLGCVTYISTKQTVKLELCEKIMEMLMTRAEEISDTARSGIYFTAGNKEQNNNNQLLLDMMYLTVVNHVITNHEYETIIENHLHYFLGRNDKGVSYVDKAGENSYESIGSSLGIMKQFDADSKLILMLSEIADSLER
;
A
#
# COMPACT_ATOMS: atom_id res chain seq x y z
N MET A 1 33.76 -27.94 -33.38
CA MET A 1 34.56 -27.09 -34.31
C MET A 1 33.63 -26.14 -35.01
N ARG A 2 33.71 -24.87 -34.71
CA ARG A 2 33.68 -23.67 -35.57
C ARG A 2 33.50 -22.45 -34.63
N LYS A 3 34.61 -21.75 -34.47
CA LYS A 3 34.69 -20.45 -33.80
C LYS A 3 34.10 -19.39 -34.74
N GLN A 4 33.21 -18.53 -34.28
CA GLN A 4 32.92 -17.29 -34.96
C GLN A 4 33.43 -16.10 -34.13
N LYS A 5 34.22 -15.27 -34.80
CA LYS A 5 34.88 -14.07 -34.26
C LYS A 5 33.89 -12.91 -34.21
N ILE A 6 33.89 -12.22 -33.10
CA ILE A 6 33.24 -10.91 -32.95
C ILE A 6 34.22 -9.85 -33.41
N MET A 7 33.76 -9.01 -34.33
CA MET A 7 34.53 -7.92 -34.93
C MET A 7 34.11 -6.62 -34.24
N ILE A 8 35.05 -5.97 -33.55
CA ILE A 8 34.90 -4.66 -32.95
C ILE A 8 35.26 -3.60 -33.98
N VAL A 9 34.37 -2.66 -34.24
CA VAL A 9 34.61 -1.51 -35.09
C VAL A 9 34.76 -0.25 -34.21
N PRO A 10 35.86 0.49 -34.31
CA PRO A 10 36.00 1.76 -33.60
C PRO A 10 35.38 2.90 -34.39
N LEU A 11 34.60 3.75 -33.73
CA LEU A 11 34.02 4.98 -34.29
C LEU A 11 35.03 6.13 -34.17
N CYS A 12 35.54 6.60 -35.30
CA CYS A 12 36.38 7.79 -35.40
C CYS A 12 35.51 9.04 -35.32
N VAL A 13 35.89 9.97 -34.43
CA VAL A 13 35.37 11.36 -34.39
C VAL A 13 36.19 12.20 -35.37
N ILE A 14 35.53 12.81 -36.32
CA ILE A 14 36.13 13.79 -37.24
C ILE A 14 35.75 15.19 -36.77
N LEU A 15 36.75 15.97 -36.36
CA LEU A 15 36.68 17.40 -36.15
C LEU A 15 36.89 18.11 -37.50
N LEU A 16 35.95 18.89 -37.97
CA LEU A 16 36.12 19.81 -39.06
C LEU A 16 36.15 21.26 -38.53
N ALA A 17 37.32 21.85 -38.60
CA ALA A 17 37.52 23.30 -38.45
C ALA A 17 37.17 23.99 -39.78
N GLY A 18 36.31 25.01 -39.71
CA GLY A 18 36.01 25.90 -40.84
C GLY A 18 36.37 27.32 -40.48
N CYS A 19 37.44 27.84 -41.10
CA CYS A 19 37.76 29.26 -41.14
C CYS A 19 36.85 30.00 -42.12
N GLY A 20 36.30 31.14 -41.72
CA GLY A 20 35.61 32.08 -42.57
C GLY A 20 35.95 33.52 -42.17
N GLN A 21 36.42 34.30 -43.18
CA GLN A 21 37.08 35.61 -43.13
C GLN A 21 36.19 36.76 -42.66
N ILE A 22 36.84 37.74 -42.04
CA ILE A 22 36.36 39.06 -41.62
C ILE A 22 36.41 40.02 -42.83
N PRO A 23 35.49 40.97 -42.99
CA PRO A 23 35.77 42.27 -43.57
C PRO A 23 35.67 43.39 -42.51
N SER A 24 36.69 44.22 -42.52
CA SER A 24 36.86 45.51 -41.81
C SER A 24 36.05 46.64 -42.40
N GLU A 25 35.58 47.52 -41.52
CA GLU A 25 35.45 48.99 -41.57
C GLU A 25 34.18 49.42 -40.81
N ASN A 26 34.20 50.26 -39.80
CA ASN A 26 34.57 51.65 -39.66
C ASN A 26 34.54 52.08 -38.18
N ILE A 27 35.51 52.87 -37.81
CA ILE A 27 35.65 53.54 -36.52
C ILE A 27 34.76 54.77 -36.46
N GLN A 28 33.92 54.94 -35.47
CA GLN A 28 33.52 56.21 -34.88
C GLN A 28 33.44 56.16 -33.38
N SER A 29 34.19 57.10 -32.81
CA SER A 29 34.34 57.36 -31.37
C SER A 29 33.06 57.86 -30.72
N GLY A 30 32.79 57.40 -29.52
CA GLY A 30 31.73 57.93 -28.65
C GLY A 30 31.73 57.29 -27.26
N GLU A 31 32.37 57.95 -26.36
CA GLU A 31 32.19 58.03 -24.90
C GLU A 31 31.80 56.86 -24.04
N ASN A 32 32.64 56.64 -23.07
CA ASN A 32 32.57 55.79 -21.87
C ASN A 32 31.20 55.81 -21.17
N ASN A 33 30.64 54.64 -20.93
CA ASN A 33 29.92 54.34 -19.69
C ASN A 33 30.26 52.90 -19.26
N PHE A 34 31.22 52.81 -18.34
CA PHE A 34 31.43 51.61 -17.55
C PHE A 34 30.26 51.46 -16.59
N ASN A 35 29.36 50.57 -16.86
CA ASN A 35 28.53 49.86 -15.87
C ASN A 35 28.08 48.53 -16.51
N SER A 36 29.03 47.60 -16.67
CA SER A 36 28.74 46.20 -16.76
C SER A 36 28.76 45.64 -15.32
N MET A 37 27.63 45.58 -14.67
CA MET A 37 27.45 44.57 -13.62
C MET A 37 27.70 43.23 -14.32
N GLU A 38 28.81 42.59 -14.03
CA GLU A 38 28.97 41.17 -14.22
C GLU A 38 27.85 40.48 -13.41
N GLU A 39 26.82 40.00 -14.07
CA GLU A 39 25.94 38.99 -13.48
C GLU A 39 26.84 37.82 -13.13
N THR A 40 27.16 37.68 -11.85
CA THR A 40 27.72 36.45 -11.32
C THR A 40 26.70 35.33 -11.64
N PRO A 41 27.10 34.26 -12.35
CA PRO A 41 26.18 33.14 -12.59
C PRO A 41 25.70 32.66 -11.23
N ASP A 42 24.39 32.60 -11.08
CA ASP A 42 23.75 31.99 -9.93
C ASP A 42 24.06 30.49 -9.97
N LEU A 43 25.16 30.12 -9.34
CA LEU A 43 25.52 28.74 -9.08
C LEU A 43 24.73 28.30 -7.84
N SER A 44 23.42 28.17 -8.01
CA SER A 44 22.59 27.42 -7.08
C SER A 44 22.98 25.94 -7.21
N TYR A 45 24.07 25.57 -6.60
CA TYR A 45 24.43 24.18 -6.40
C TYR A 45 23.54 23.65 -5.27
N GLU A 46 22.48 22.94 -5.64
CA GLU A 46 21.74 22.11 -4.67
C GLU A 46 22.72 21.02 -4.19
N VAL A 47 23.20 21.19 -2.97
CA VAL A 47 23.97 20.13 -2.32
C VAL A 47 23.03 18.93 -2.25
N PRO A 48 23.38 17.77 -2.84
CA PRO A 48 22.55 16.58 -2.69
C PRO A 48 22.34 16.33 -1.19
N VAL A 49 21.09 16.21 -0.75
CA VAL A 49 20.79 15.84 0.64
C VAL A 49 21.39 14.46 0.84
N SER A 50 22.49 14.38 1.58
CA SER A 50 23.11 13.09 1.88
C SER A 50 22.21 12.36 2.89
N THR A 51 21.89 11.10 2.62
CA THR A 51 21.19 10.26 3.59
C THR A 51 21.97 10.25 4.89
N PRO A 52 21.33 10.51 6.05
CA PRO A 52 22.00 10.43 7.33
C PRO A 52 22.68 9.08 7.54
N GLY A 53 23.82 9.07 8.24
CA GLY A 53 24.47 7.83 8.66
C GLY A 53 23.75 7.12 9.80
N ILE A 54 22.71 7.75 10.37
CA ILE A 54 21.90 7.23 11.49
C ILE A 54 20.46 7.14 11.02
N LEU A 55 19.96 5.92 10.89
CA LEU A 55 18.63 5.60 10.32
C LEU A 55 17.66 5.25 11.43
N VAL A 56 16.57 5.98 11.49
CA VAL A 56 15.52 5.86 12.48
C VAL A 56 14.15 5.80 11.80
N ASN A 57 13.13 5.33 12.52
CA ASN A 57 11.74 5.63 12.17
C ASN A 57 11.53 7.15 12.38
N GLN A 58 11.27 7.87 11.31
CA GLN A 58 11.19 9.34 11.33
C GLN A 58 9.86 9.86 11.92
N LEU A 59 8.84 9.01 12.05
CA LEU A 59 7.62 9.36 12.77
C LEU A 59 7.82 9.16 14.27
N GLY A 60 8.29 7.96 14.66
CA GLY A 60 8.59 7.69 16.05
C GLY A 60 8.37 6.24 16.48
N TYR A 61 8.32 6.06 17.79
CA TYR A 61 8.25 4.78 18.47
C TYR A 61 7.24 4.83 19.62
N MET A 62 6.53 3.75 19.87
CA MET A 62 5.72 3.63 21.07
C MET A 62 6.61 3.54 22.33
N THR A 63 6.06 3.93 23.49
CA THR A 63 6.81 4.00 24.74
C THR A 63 7.45 2.68 25.13
N GLU A 64 6.72 1.58 25.04
CA GLU A 64 7.17 0.25 25.46
C GLU A 64 7.81 -0.57 24.32
N SER A 65 7.77 -0.07 23.06
CA SER A 65 8.32 -0.82 21.93
C SER A 65 9.84 -0.91 21.93
N THR A 66 10.37 -1.88 21.18
CA THR A 66 11.80 -1.98 20.88
C THR A 66 12.24 -0.85 19.98
N LYS A 67 13.25 -0.07 20.41
CA LYS A 67 13.76 1.12 19.70
C LYS A 67 15.20 0.89 19.29
N ILE A 68 15.41 0.56 18.02
CA ILE A 68 16.73 0.32 17.46
C ILE A 68 16.97 1.27 16.30
N ALA A 69 18.05 2.04 16.37
CA ALA A 69 18.58 2.79 15.25
C ALA A 69 19.63 1.96 14.49
N VAL A 70 19.68 2.10 13.17
CA VAL A 70 20.71 1.47 12.33
C VAL A 70 21.72 2.54 11.94
N PHE A 71 23.00 2.29 12.25
CA PHE A 71 24.10 3.16 11.91
C PHE A 71 24.84 2.59 10.70
N LYS A 72 25.19 3.44 9.74
CA LYS A 72 25.97 3.07 8.56
C LYS A 72 27.10 4.03 8.26
N GLY A 73 28.27 3.51 7.94
CA GLY A 73 29.46 4.33 7.63
C GLY A 73 30.74 3.50 7.69
N GLU A 74 31.82 4.02 7.16
CA GLU A 74 33.13 3.37 7.20
C GLU A 74 33.80 3.45 8.59
N GLU A 75 33.52 4.53 9.31
CA GLU A 75 34.02 4.76 10.66
C GLU A 75 32.83 4.79 11.63
N MET A 76 32.79 3.80 12.54
CA MET A 76 31.73 3.69 13.55
C MET A 76 32.22 4.24 14.89
N PRO A 77 31.45 5.12 15.56
CA PRO A 77 31.72 5.54 16.93
C PRO A 77 31.47 4.39 17.91
N GLU A 78 31.99 4.48 19.13
CA GLU A 78 31.72 3.49 20.18
C GLU A 78 30.36 3.74 20.85
N GLU A 79 29.95 5.02 20.94
CA GLU A 79 28.72 5.44 21.63
C GLU A 79 27.88 6.40 20.78
N PHE A 80 26.61 6.50 21.13
CA PHE A 80 25.67 7.48 20.60
C PHE A 80 24.85 8.13 21.71
N HIS A 81 24.30 9.31 21.43
CA HIS A 81 23.49 10.07 22.36
C HIS A 81 22.08 10.32 21.77
N VAL A 82 21.04 10.11 22.59
CA VAL A 82 19.69 10.58 22.26
C VAL A 82 19.53 11.94 22.92
N ILE A 83 19.16 12.91 22.11
CA ILE A 83 19.04 14.32 22.51
C ILE A 83 17.55 14.68 22.49
N ASP A 84 17.07 15.30 23.55
CA ASP A 84 15.76 15.93 23.58
C ASP A 84 15.76 17.16 22.66
N ALA A 85 14.85 17.18 21.69
CA ALA A 85 14.84 18.21 20.65
C ALA A 85 14.44 19.60 21.15
N GLU A 86 13.72 19.68 22.29
CA GLU A 86 13.27 20.95 22.88
C GLU A 86 14.35 21.55 23.79
N SER A 87 14.94 20.75 24.70
CA SER A 87 15.89 21.23 25.66
C SER A 87 17.35 21.23 25.13
N GLY A 88 17.64 20.35 24.17
CA GLY A 88 19.01 20.09 23.71
C GLY A 88 19.85 19.24 24.67
N ASP A 89 19.22 18.68 25.71
CA ASP A 89 19.93 17.86 26.69
C ASP A 89 20.05 16.40 26.21
N THR A 90 21.18 15.76 26.55
CA THR A 90 21.35 14.34 26.38
C THR A 90 20.49 13.59 27.40
N VAL A 91 19.50 12.84 26.93
CA VAL A 91 18.58 12.07 27.78
C VAL A 91 18.95 10.59 27.86
N TYR A 92 19.69 10.08 26.88
CA TYR A 92 20.16 8.70 26.86
C TYR A 92 21.52 8.61 26.17
N THR A 93 22.38 7.73 26.67
CA THR A 93 23.67 7.37 26.04
C THR A 93 23.72 5.86 25.90
N GLY A 94 23.93 5.37 24.69
CA GLY A 94 24.05 3.95 24.38
C GLY A 94 25.35 3.63 23.67
N PHE A 95 25.68 2.34 23.61
CA PHE A 95 26.83 1.81 22.89
C PHE A 95 26.36 1.13 21.60
N LEU A 96 27.21 1.19 20.57
CA LEU A 96 26.92 0.53 19.31
C LEU A 96 27.31 -0.95 19.35
N GLU A 97 26.42 -1.80 18.85
CA GLU A 97 26.70 -3.20 18.57
C GLU A 97 27.15 -3.34 17.12
N ASP A 98 28.41 -3.69 16.90
CA ASP A 98 28.98 -3.88 15.56
C ASP A 98 28.34 -5.11 14.86
N LYS A 99 27.79 -4.90 13.65
CA LYS A 99 27.24 -5.94 12.77
C LYS A 99 28.16 -6.27 11.60
N GLY A 100 29.29 -5.57 11.50
CA GLY A 100 30.31 -5.77 10.48
C GLY A 100 29.92 -5.26 9.10
N TYR A 101 30.64 -5.75 8.10
CA TYR A 101 30.43 -5.38 6.70
C TYR A 101 29.32 -6.24 6.07
N ASN A 102 28.27 -5.59 5.64
CA ASN A 102 27.22 -6.24 4.85
C ASN A 102 27.58 -6.22 3.36
N GLN A 103 27.86 -7.39 2.79
CA GLN A 103 28.26 -7.53 1.38
C GLN A 103 27.14 -7.18 0.40
N GLU A 104 25.90 -7.46 0.75
CA GLU A 104 24.73 -7.21 -0.09
C GLU A 104 24.47 -5.70 -0.23
N LEU A 105 24.54 -4.96 0.87
CA LEU A 105 24.34 -3.51 0.90
C LEU A 105 25.64 -2.74 0.58
N SER A 106 26.79 -3.41 0.64
CA SER A 106 28.12 -2.81 0.47
C SER A 106 28.41 -1.70 1.49
N GLU A 107 28.02 -1.93 2.74
CA GLU A 107 28.19 -0.96 3.84
C GLU A 107 28.54 -1.64 5.17
N TYR A 108 29.16 -0.90 6.09
CA TYR A 108 29.30 -1.32 7.47
C TYR A 108 28.09 -0.85 8.26
N ASN A 109 27.57 -1.73 9.13
CA ASN A 109 26.40 -1.47 9.95
C ASN A 109 26.68 -1.72 11.42
N SER A 110 26.03 -0.94 12.28
CA SER A 110 25.93 -1.16 13.71
C SER A 110 24.54 -0.84 14.21
N TYR A 111 24.15 -1.40 15.36
CA TYR A 111 22.86 -1.13 16.00
C TYR A 111 23.08 -0.29 17.26
N GLY A 112 22.19 0.66 17.48
CA GLY A 112 22.07 1.40 18.73
C GLY A 112 20.69 1.14 19.34
N ASP A 113 20.65 0.39 20.44
CA ASP A 113 19.43 0.12 21.20
C ASP A 113 19.21 1.24 22.23
N PHE A 114 18.05 1.89 22.14
CA PHE A 114 17.59 2.92 23.09
C PHE A 114 16.18 2.62 23.62
N SER A 115 15.79 1.34 23.63
CA SER A 115 14.45 0.87 24.06
C SER A 115 14.10 1.28 25.49
N SER A 116 15.11 1.51 26.35
CA SER A 116 14.88 2.00 27.71
C SER A 116 14.44 3.47 27.80
N LEU A 117 14.48 4.24 26.69
CA LEU A 117 13.90 5.58 26.64
C LEU A 117 12.37 5.45 26.46
N GLN A 118 11.63 5.61 27.54
CA GLN A 118 10.16 5.49 27.57
C GLN A 118 9.46 6.83 27.80
N THR A 119 10.20 7.90 28.04
CA THR A 119 9.62 9.23 28.26
C THR A 119 9.05 9.78 26.97
N PRO A 120 7.76 10.17 26.93
CA PRO A 120 7.21 10.83 25.75
C PRO A 120 7.90 12.15 25.43
N GLY A 121 8.17 12.40 24.14
CA GLY A 121 8.86 13.59 23.68
C GLY A 121 9.30 13.51 22.23
N ILE A 122 10.00 14.53 21.75
CA ILE A 122 10.60 14.58 20.42
C ILE A 122 12.12 14.53 20.58
N TYR A 123 12.74 13.62 19.85
CA TYR A 123 14.15 13.30 20.01
C TYR A 123 14.87 13.20 18.66
N TYR A 124 16.20 13.24 18.71
CA TYR A 124 17.08 12.83 17.62
C TYR A 124 18.32 12.14 18.21
N ILE A 125 19.02 11.40 17.37
CA ILE A 125 20.27 10.73 17.77
C ILE A 125 21.45 11.48 17.20
N GLU A 126 22.48 11.71 18.03
CA GLU A 126 23.80 12.21 17.61
C GLU A 126 24.86 11.14 17.86
N ALA A 127 25.81 11.03 16.92
CA ALA A 127 26.97 10.19 17.09
C ALA A 127 28.20 10.86 16.44
N PRO A 128 29.40 10.78 17.09
CA PRO A 128 30.62 11.28 16.49
C PRO A 128 30.82 10.76 15.07
N VAL A 129 31.35 11.58 14.17
CA VAL A 129 31.64 11.27 12.76
C VAL A 129 30.36 11.13 11.89
N LEU A 130 29.27 10.50 12.37
CA LEU A 130 28.05 10.25 11.61
C LEU A 130 27.04 11.42 11.66
N GLY A 131 27.21 12.33 12.64
CA GLY A 131 26.35 13.50 12.79
C GLY A 131 25.03 13.19 13.47
N ARG A 132 23.92 13.68 12.89
CA ARG A 132 22.59 13.67 13.48
C ARG A 132 21.61 12.84 12.63
N SER A 133 20.71 12.10 13.28
CA SER A 133 19.55 11.48 12.63
C SER A 133 18.46 12.50 12.31
N TYR A 134 17.44 12.09 11.56
CA TYR A 134 16.15 12.78 11.56
C TYR A 134 15.53 12.74 12.97
N SER A 135 14.61 13.68 13.23
CA SER A 135 13.86 13.69 14.49
C SER A 135 12.80 12.60 14.48
N PHE A 136 12.41 12.16 15.67
CA PHE A 136 11.35 11.18 15.88
C PHE A 136 10.65 11.43 17.21
N SER A 137 9.41 10.99 17.32
CA SER A 137 8.64 11.06 18.56
C SER A 137 8.75 9.77 19.36
N VAL A 138 8.55 9.84 20.66
CA VAL A 138 8.25 8.69 21.54
C VAL A 138 6.90 8.96 22.19
N GLY A 139 5.96 8.01 22.07
CA GLY A 139 4.62 8.18 22.65
C GLY A 139 3.66 7.11 22.14
N ASP A 140 2.63 6.78 22.93
CA ASP A 140 1.71 5.66 22.61
C ASP A 140 0.77 5.96 21.44
N GLN A 141 0.55 7.25 21.14
CA GLN A 141 -0.31 7.69 20.05
C GLN A 141 0.47 8.07 18.78
N VAL A 142 1.72 7.64 18.67
CA VAL A 142 2.62 8.05 17.57
C VAL A 142 2.13 7.65 16.19
N TYR A 143 1.29 6.60 16.09
CA TYR A 143 0.77 6.09 14.83
C TYR A 143 -0.70 6.45 14.53
N ASP A 144 -1.41 7.11 15.45
CA ASP A 144 -2.86 7.40 15.31
C ASP A 144 -3.14 8.25 14.07
N GLU A 145 -2.31 9.26 13.81
CA GLU A 145 -2.48 10.16 12.67
C GLU A 145 -2.32 9.41 11.34
N ILE A 146 -1.30 8.58 11.18
CA ILE A 146 -1.10 7.83 9.93
C ILE A 146 -2.16 6.73 9.76
N PHE A 147 -2.67 6.14 10.84
CA PHE A 147 -3.77 5.18 10.78
C PHE A 147 -5.06 5.84 10.30
N SER A 148 -5.43 6.97 10.92
CA SER A 148 -6.58 7.76 10.50
C SER A 148 -6.44 8.23 9.04
N GLU A 149 -5.27 8.72 8.65
CA GLU A 149 -5.02 9.21 7.30
C GLU A 149 -5.06 8.08 6.27
N ALA A 150 -4.51 6.89 6.57
CA ALA A 150 -4.61 5.72 5.70
C ALA A 150 -6.06 5.33 5.43
N CYS A 151 -6.92 5.34 6.47
CA CYS A 151 -8.35 5.08 6.32
C CYS A 151 -9.03 6.17 5.48
N ARG A 152 -8.72 7.44 5.71
CA ARG A 152 -9.34 8.59 5.02
C ARG A 152 -8.93 8.73 3.56
N GLN A 153 -7.83 8.10 3.14
CA GLN A 153 -7.42 8.13 1.72
C GLN A 153 -8.49 7.59 0.79
N TYR A 154 -9.26 6.59 1.21
CA TYR A 154 -10.37 6.06 0.41
C TYR A 154 -11.50 7.07 0.26
N TYR A 155 -11.82 7.82 1.31
CA TYR A 155 -12.77 8.93 1.22
C TYR A 155 -12.31 10.00 0.22
N TYR A 156 -11.03 10.40 0.24
CA TYR A 156 -10.48 11.38 -0.70
C TYR A 156 -10.51 10.90 -2.15
N ASN A 157 -10.54 9.60 -2.37
CA ASN A 157 -10.60 8.97 -3.68
C ASN A 157 -12.04 8.68 -4.17
N ARG A 158 -13.07 9.08 -3.42
CA ARG A 158 -14.46 8.91 -3.85
C ARG A 158 -14.75 9.63 -5.16
N CYS A 159 -15.22 8.87 -6.15
CA CYS A 159 -15.64 9.35 -7.47
C CYS A 159 -17.12 9.71 -7.47
N GLY A 160 -17.54 10.68 -8.29
CA GLY A 160 -18.95 10.95 -8.57
C GLY A 160 -19.65 11.88 -7.58
N ILE A 161 -19.01 12.29 -6.50
CA ILE A 161 -19.54 13.24 -5.51
C ILE A 161 -18.65 14.45 -5.32
N THR A 162 -19.19 15.50 -4.74
CA THR A 162 -18.39 16.67 -4.30
C THR A 162 -17.81 16.37 -2.92
N LEU A 163 -16.49 16.41 -2.79
CA LEU A 163 -15.82 16.40 -1.52
C LEU A 163 -15.67 17.82 -1.01
N THR A 164 -16.30 18.11 0.14
CA THR A 164 -16.28 19.44 0.73
C THR A 164 -15.03 19.70 1.55
N THR A 165 -14.62 20.94 1.69
CA THR A 165 -13.48 21.32 2.53
C THR A 165 -13.67 20.96 4.01
N GLU A 166 -14.91 20.77 4.45
CA GLU A 166 -15.24 20.35 5.82
C GLU A 166 -14.64 18.96 6.14
N TYR A 167 -14.78 18.01 5.21
CA TYR A 167 -14.34 16.63 5.40
C TYR A 167 -13.03 16.30 4.67
N ALA A 168 -12.76 16.97 3.54
CA ALA A 168 -11.61 16.63 2.69
C ALA A 168 -10.45 17.65 2.78
N GLY A 169 -10.63 18.78 3.48
CA GLY A 169 -9.58 19.78 3.62
C GLY A 169 -9.02 20.22 2.25
N GLU A 170 -7.72 20.02 2.05
CA GLU A 170 -7.02 20.35 0.80
C GLU A 170 -7.37 19.40 -0.35
N ASN A 171 -7.89 18.20 -0.06
CA ASN A 171 -8.32 17.22 -1.06
C ASN A 171 -9.75 17.49 -1.59
N ALA A 172 -10.38 18.62 -1.19
CA ALA A 172 -11.72 18.98 -1.62
C ALA A 172 -11.79 19.23 -3.13
N HIS A 173 -12.79 18.63 -3.79
CA HIS A 173 -13.03 18.81 -5.21
C HIS A 173 -14.52 18.70 -5.58
N ASN A 174 -14.88 19.23 -6.73
CA ASN A 174 -16.24 19.07 -7.26
C ASN A 174 -16.47 17.63 -7.74
N ALA A 175 -17.76 17.23 -7.80
CA ALA A 175 -18.13 15.93 -8.35
C ALA A 175 -17.50 15.70 -9.74
N CYS A 176 -16.81 14.55 -9.87
CA CYS A 176 -16.12 14.12 -11.08
C CYS A 176 -16.85 12.95 -11.73
N HIS A 177 -16.61 12.68 -13.00
CA HIS A 177 -17.07 11.50 -13.75
C HIS A 177 -18.56 11.17 -13.58
N THR A 178 -19.41 12.19 -13.45
CA THR A 178 -20.87 12.09 -13.27
C THR A 178 -21.62 11.83 -14.59
N GLY A 179 -20.91 11.81 -15.71
CA GLY A 179 -21.48 11.49 -17.03
C GLY A 179 -21.79 10.01 -17.18
N LYS A 180 -22.67 9.68 -18.15
CA LYS A 180 -22.89 8.29 -18.52
C LYS A 180 -21.68 7.76 -19.27
N ALA A 181 -21.24 6.57 -18.91
CA ALA A 181 -20.21 5.83 -19.61
C ALA A 181 -20.80 4.99 -20.74
N LEU A 182 -20.07 4.86 -21.85
CA LEU A 182 -20.46 4.03 -22.99
C LEU A 182 -19.94 2.60 -22.80
N LEU A 183 -20.75 1.60 -23.08
CA LEU A 183 -20.27 0.23 -23.09
C LEU A 183 -19.30 0.04 -24.27
N LYS A 184 -18.09 -0.44 -24.01
CA LYS A 184 -17.03 -0.53 -25.01
C LYS A 184 -17.34 -1.47 -26.17
N GLU A 185 -18.09 -2.55 -25.88
CA GLU A 185 -18.53 -3.53 -26.89
C GLU A 185 -19.71 -3.02 -27.72
N ASP A 186 -20.54 -2.13 -27.17
CA ASP A 186 -21.70 -1.54 -27.86
C ASP A 186 -21.92 -0.10 -27.36
N THR A 187 -21.32 0.86 -28.06
CA THR A 187 -21.40 2.29 -27.72
C THR A 187 -22.80 2.90 -27.85
N SER A 188 -23.80 2.15 -28.33
CA SER A 188 -25.21 2.57 -28.28
C SER A 188 -25.81 2.44 -26.86
N ILE A 189 -25.17 1.65 -26.00
CA ILE A 189 -25.56 1.44 -24.59
C ILE A 189 -24.76 2.38 -23.72
N SER A 190 -25.45 3.10 -22.85
CA SER A 190 -24.81 3.97 -21.85
C SER A 190 -25.28 3.61 -20.45
N LEU A 191 -24.35 3.56 -19.50
CA LEU A 191 -24.57 3.15 -18.12
C LEU A 191 -24.22 4.29 -17.17
N ASP A 192 -24.92 4.38 -16.03
CA ASP A 192 -24.47 5.18 -14.89
C ASP A 192 -23.53 4.33 -14.05
N VAL A 193 -22.25 4.69 -14.08
CA VAL A 193 -21.18 4.05 -13.30
C VAL A 193 -20.44 5.07 -12.42
N SER A 194 -21.12 6.15 -12.06
CA SER A 194 -20.64 7.11 -11.07
C SER A 194 -20.55 6.47 -9.69
N GLY A 195 -19.63 6.93 -8.86
CA GLY A 195 -19.34 6.35 -7.54
C GLY A 195 -18.09 5.48 -7.53
N GLY A 196 -17.80 4.87 -6.39
CA GLY A 196 -16.61 4.08 -6.14
C GLY A 196 -15.34 4.92 -6.03
N TRP A 197 -14.19 4.27 -5.93
CA TRP A 197 -12.90 4.91 -5.74
C TRP A 197 -12.10 5.05 -7.02
N HIS A 198 -11.44 6.16 -7.19
CA HIS A 198 -10.36 6.30 -8.17
C HIS A 198 -9.20 5.38 -7.78
N GLN A 199 -8.68 4.61 -8.73
CA GLN A 199 -7.54 3.71 -8.52
C GLN A 199 -6.27 4.20 -9.20
N ASP A 200 -6.36 5.27 -9.98
CA ASP A 200 -5.25 6.01 -10.55
C ASP A 200 -5.62 7.49 -10.78
N GLU A 201 -4.65 8.29 -11.18
CA GLU A 201 -4.81 9.73 -11.47
C GLU A 201 -5.86 10.06 -12.53
N LYS A 202 -6.12 9.12 -13.42
CA LYS A 202 -7.12 9.31 -14.48
C LYS A 202 -8.53 9.00 -13.99
N GLY A 203 -8.65 8.48 -12.76
CA GLY A 203 -9.91 8.05 -12.18
C GLY A 203 -10.42 6.72 -12.73
N GLN A 204 -9.53 5.88 -13.28
CA GLN A 204 -9.90 4.53 -13.72
C GLN A 204 -10.31 3.67 -12.53
N LYS A 205 -11.18 2.70 -12.78
CA LYS A 205 -11.69 1.79 -11.76
C LYS A 205 -11.76 0.37 -12.31
N ASN A 206 -11.20 -0.59 -11.57
CA ASN A 206 -11.20 -2.01 -11.89
C ASN A 206 -11.88 -2.80 -10.77
N VAL A 207 -12.84 -3.64 -11.12
CA VAL A 207 -13.64 -4.40 -10.13
C VAL A 207 -12.79 -5.40 -9.35
N ALA A 208 -11.83 -6.06 -9.97
CA ALA A 208 -10.99 -7.04 -9.26
C ALA A 208 -10.04 -6.34 -8.26
N VAL A 209 -9.46 -5.19 -8.63
CA VAL A 209 -8.63 -4.37 -7.74
C VAL A 209 -9.46 -3.84 -6.56
N ALA A 210 -10.64 -3.28 -6.83
CA ALA A 210 -11.55 -2.83 -5.79
C ALA A 210 -11.94 -3.96 -4.82
N ALA A 211 -12.31 -5.12 -5.36
CA ALA A 211 -12.70 -6.29 -4.58
C ALA A 211 -11.58 -6.79 -3.64
N GLN A 212 -10.34 -6.79 -4.13
CA GLN A 212 -9.16 -7.18 -3.33
C GLN A 212 -8.93 -6.17 -2.21
N THR A 213 -8.87 -4.88 -2.53
CA THR A 213 -8.68 -3.79 -1.55
C THR A 213 -9.77 -3.80 -0.47
N MET A 214 -11.05 -3.87 -0.87
CA MET A 214 -12.17 -3.99 0.07
C MET A 214 -12.04 -5.21 0.98
N SER A 215 -11.60 -6.34 0.43
CA SER A 215 -11.50 -7.59 1.19
C SER A 215 -10.40 -7.50 2.27
N VAL A 216 -9.33 -6.75 2.03
CA VAL A 216 -8.30 -6.48 3.05
C VAL A 216 -8.82 -5.52 4.12
N MET A 217 -9.50 -4.43 3.73
CA MET A 217 -10.12 -3.50 4.71
C MET A 217 -11.16 -4.22 5.58
N LEU A 218 -11.97 -5.08 4.98
CA LEU A 218 -12.93 -5.92 5.70
C LEU A 218 -12.24 -6.97 6.58
N LEU A 219 -11.08 -7.48 6.20
CA LEU A 219 -10.27 -8.37 7.03
C LEU A 219 -9.73 -7.61 8.24
N SER A 220 -9.25 -6.38 8.07
CA SER A 220 -8.77 -5.54 9.17
C SER A 220 -9.87 -5.33 10.22
N TYR A 221 -11.07 -4.97 9.78
CA TYR A 221 -12.23 -4.84 10.67
C TYR A 221 -12.64 -6.18 11.31
N GLU A 222 -12.58 -7.28 10.56
CA GLU A 222 -12.93 -8.62 11.08
C GLU A 222 -12.01 -9.08 12.22
N LEU A 223 -10.70 -8.81 12.09
CA LEU A 223 -9.69 -9.24 13.07
C LEU A 223 -9.58 -8.27 14.26
N TYR A 224 -9.68 -6.95 14.01
CA TYR A 224 -9.44 -5.89 14.98
C TYR A 224 -10.58 -4.86 15.00
N PRO A 225 -11.83 -5.25 15.31
CA PRO A 225 -12.98 -4.35 15.21
C PRO A 225 -12.89 -3.15 16.16
N ASP A 226 -12.25 -3.28 17.30
CA ASP A 226 -12.14 -2.22 18.32
C ASP A 226 -11.17 -1.10 17.90
N SER A 227 -10.28 -1.35 16.93
CA SER A 227 -9.40 -0.33 16.34
C SER A 227 -10.14 0.65 15.41
N PHE A 228 -11.41 0.42 15.06
CA PHE A 228 -12.16 1.23 14.11
C PHE A 228 -13.34 1.94 14.78
N THR A 229 -13.36 3.26 14.64
CA THR A 229 -14.36 4.14 15.26
C THR A 229 -15.38 4.66 14.26
N ASP A 230 -16.42 5.35 14.77
CA ASP A 230 -17.48 6.03 14.00
C ASP A 230 -17.29 7.57 14.08
N ASP A 231 -16.01 8.03 14.06
CA ASP A 231 -15.66 9.46 14.17
C ASP A 231 -14.41 9.84 13.35
N MET A 232 -14.11 9.09 12.28
CA MET A 232 -12.96 9.31 11.40
C MET A 232 -13.05 10.64 10.62
N GLY A 233 -14.18 11.30 10.64
CA GLY A 233 -14.37 12.61 10.01
C GLY A 233 -14.73 12.52 8.53
N ILE A 234 -15.56 11.55 8.18
CA ILE A 234 -16.28 11.47 6.89
C ILE A 234 -17.74 11.91 7.07
N PRO A 235 -18.50 12.18 6.00
CA PRO A 235 -19.90 12.62 6.13
C PRO A 235 -20.81 11.64 6.87
N GLU A 236 -20.47 10.36 6.88
CA GLU A 236 -21.23 9.29 7.52
C GLU A 236 -20.94 9.15 9.01
N SER A 237 -19.83 9.71 9.52
CA SER A 237 -19.42 9.61 10.93
C SER A 237 -20.55 9.95 11.90
N GLY A 238 -20.70 9.19 12.97
CA GLY A 238 -21.73 9.35 13.99
C GLY A 238 -23.05 8.64 13.70
N ASN A 239 -23.09 7.74 12.70
CA ASN A 239 -24.32 7.03 12.31
C ASN A 239 -24.51 5.68 13.04
N GLY A 240 -23.54 5.24 13.83
CA GLY A 240 -23.54 3.96 14.56
C GLY A 240 -22.94 2.79 13.76
N VAL A 241 -22.31 3.08 12.63
CA VAL A 241 -21.52 2.13 11.83
C VAL A 241 -20.06 2.59 11.85
N PRO A 242 -19.08 1.73 12.10
CA PRO A 242 -17.67 2.12 11.96
C PRO A 242 -17.38 2.70 10.57
N ASP A 243 -16.72 3.85 10.53
CA ASP A 243 -16.50 4.61 9.29
C ASP A 243 -15.77 3.81 8.19
N ILE A 244 -14.93 2.86 8.57
CA ILE A 244 -14.29 1.94 7.60
C ILE A 244 -15.33 1.09 6.83
N LEU A 245 -16.43 0.71 7.47
CA LEU A 245 -17.52 -0.03 6.83
C LEU A 245 -18.38 0.86 5.96
N ASP A 246 -18.57 2.13 6.34
CA ASP A 246 -19.26 3.11 5.49
C ASP A 246 -18.44 3.43 4.25
N GLU A 247 -17.12 3.52 4.39
CA GLU A 247 -16.22 3.72 3.24
C GLU A 247 -16.27 2.52 2.28
N VAL A 248 -16.18 1.30 2.80
CA VAL A 248 -16.33 0.09 1.98
C VAL A 248 -17.72 0.01 1.34
N LYS A 249 -18.79 0.44 2.04
CA LYS A 249 -20.14 0.48 1.48
C LYS A 249 -20.23 1.41 0.28
N TYR A 250 -19.53 2.55 0.30
CA TYR A 250 -19.47 3.46 -0.86
C TYR A 250 -18.94 2.76 -2.12
N GLU A 251 -17.92 1.92 -1.97
CA GLU A 251 -17.41 1.10 -3.08
C GLU A 251 -18.38 -0.01 -3.49
N VAL A 252 -19.03 -0.68 -2.51
CA VAL A 252 -20.08 -1.69 -2.77
C VAL A 252 -21.22 -1.12 -3.61
N GLU A 253 -21.65 0.13 -3.34
CA GLU A 253 -22.70 0.80 -4.11
C GLU A 253 -22.29 1.00 -5.58
N TRP A 254 -21.04 1.31 -5.86
CA TRP A 254 -20.51 1.35 -7.22
C TRP A 254 -20.42 -0.04 -7.85
N MET A 255 -19.90 -1.03 -7.12
CA MET A 255 -19.81 -2.40 -7.63
C MET A 255 -21.18 -2.94 -8.03
N LEU A 256 -22.24 -2.63 -7.28
CA LEU A 256 -23.62 -3.04 -7.63
C LEU A 256 -24.09 -2.43 -8.96
N LYS A 257 -23.61 -1.24 -9.35
CA LYS A 257 -23.88 -0.63 -10.65
C LYS A 257 -23.12 -1.34 -11.79
N MET A 258 -22.00 -1.98 -11.48
CA MET A 258 -21.20 -2.74 -12.46
C MET A 258 -21.80 -4.11 -12.78
N GLN A 259 -22.88 -4.55 -12.10
CA GLN A 259 -23.55 -5.80 -12.39
C GLN A 259 -24.76 -5.60 -13.32
N ASP A 260 -24.81 -6.33 -14.43
CA ASP A 260 -26.04 -6.46 -15.22
C ASP A 260 -27.09 -7.24 -14.41
N GLN A 261 -28.18 -6.57 -14.06
CA GLN A 261 -29.23 -7.11 -13.19
C GLN A 261 -30.04 -8.26 -13.83
N LYS A 262 -29.97 -8.41 -15.14
CA LYS A 262 -30.73 -9.46 -15.87
C LYS A 262 -29.91 -10.73 -15.99
N THR A 263 -28.66 -10.62 -16.33
CA THR A 263 -27.76 -11.77 -16.57
C THR A 263 -26.96 -12.17 -15.35
N GLY A 264 -26.56 -11.21 -14.51
CA GLY A 264 -25.62 -11.39 -13.42
C GLY A 264 -24.16 -11.15 -13.82
N ALA A 265 -23.90 -10.89 -15.10
CA ALA A 265 -22.57 -10.51 -15.58
C ALA A 265 -22.03 -9.28 -14.86
N VAL A 266 -20.73 -9.23 -14.60
CA VAL A 266 -20.07 -8.07 -13.98
C VAL A 266 -19.06 -7.49 -14.95
N TYR A 267 -19.22 -6.21 -15.27
CA TYR A 267 -18.28 -5.45 -16.08
C TYR A 267 -16.95 -5.31 -15.38
N ALA A 268 -15.84 -5.46 -16.12
CA ALA A 268 -14.49 -5.51 -15.55
C ALA A 268 -14.01 -4.19 -14.92
N GLY A 269 -14.56 -3.06 -15.39
CA GLY A 269 -14.16 -1.76 -14.87
C GLY A 269 -14.63 -0.58 -15.71
N VAL A 270 -14.10 0.59 -15.35
CA VAL A 270 -14.35 1.86 -16.03
C VAL A 270 -13.01 2.44 -16.47
N THR A 271 -12.87 2.73 -17.78
CA THR A 271 -11.68 3.35 -18.36
C THR A 271 -11.99 4.77 -18.82
N ILE A 272 -11.09 5.69 -18.52
CA ILE A 272 -11.19 7.10 -18.89
C ILE A 272 -10.06 7.43 -19.87
N TYR A 273 -10.43 7.80 -21.10
CA TYR A 273 -9.46 8.02 -22.19
C TYR A 273 -9.04 9.49 -22.34
N SER A 274 -9.77 10.42 -21.78
CA SER A 274 -9.53 11.83 -22.00
C SER A 274 -8.76 12.46 -20.85
N SER A 275 -7.51 12.85 -21.08
CA SER A 275 -6.77 13.82 -20.27
C SER A 275 -7.36 15.25 -20.35
N ASN A 276 -8.44 15.45 -21.10
CA ASN A 276 -9.11 16.75 -21.28
C ASN A 276 -10.30 16.96 -20.34
N GLY A 277 -10.48 16.10 -19.34
CA GLY A 277 -11.49 16.26 -18.28
C GLY A 277 -11.33 17.55 -17.47
N ASP A 278 -10.14 18.12 -17.45
CA ASP A 278 -9.82 19.40 -16.80
C ASP A 278 -10.21 20.64 -17.61
N ILE A 279 -10.74 20.47 -18.82
CA ILE A 279 -11.26 21.60 -19.62
C ILE A 279 -12.75 21.78 -19.24
N PRO A 280 -13.12 22.89 -18.58
CA PRO A 280 -14.51 23.17 -18.28
C PRO A 280 -15.40 23.06 -19.52
N GLY A 281 -16.39 22.15 -19.48
CA GLY A 281 -17.36 21.94 -20.56
C GLY A 281 -17.02 20.81 -21.55
N LYS A 282 -15.92 20.07 -21.40
CA LYS A 282 -15.70 18.81 -22.12
C LYS A 282 -16.01 17.62 -21.21
N THR A 283 -16.93 16.78 -21.66
CA THR A 283 -17.18 15.46 -21.08
C THR A 283 -15.98 14.56 -21.36
N ALA A 284 -15.40 13.97 -20.32
CA ALA A 284 -14.42 12.90 -20.49
C ALA A 284 -15.07 11.71 -21.24
N ASP A 285 -14.33 11.08 -22.14
CA ASP A 285 -14.77 9.85 -22.77
C ASP A 285 -14.62 8.70 -21.76
N ILE A 286 -15.73 8.30 -21.16
CA ILE A 286 -15.80 7.27 -20.14
C ILE A 286 -16.37 6.00 -20.77
N TYR A 287 -15.68 4.89 -20.61
CA TYR A 287 -16.07 3.60 -21.15
C TYR A 287 -16.17 2.54 -20.05
N VAL A 288 -17.18 1.70 -20.15
CA VAL A 288 -17.32 0.50 -19.35
C VAL A 288 -16.65 -0.65 -20.11
N GLU A 289 -15.71 -1.32 -19.46
CA GLU A 289 -15.02 -2.48 -20.00
C GLU A 289 -15.99 -3.69 -20.07
N PRO A 290 -15.78 -4.64 -21.00
CA PRO A 290 -16.59 -5.84 -21.10
C PRO A 290 -16.67 -6.60 -19.79
N ALA A 291 -17.74 -7.38 -19.62
CA ALA A 291 -17.84 -8.30 -18.50
C ALA A 291 -16.77 -9.39 -18.57
N SER A 292 -16.28 -9.83 -17.41
CA SER A 292 -15.28 -10.88 -17.34
C SER A 292 -15.53 -11.83 -16.17
N VAL A 293 -15.16 -13.09 -16.34
CA VAL A 293 -15.27 -14.13 -15.29
C VAL A 293 -14.44 -13.75 -14.06
N GLU A 294 -13.27 -13.11 -14.25
CA GLU A 294 -12.43 -12.61 -13.16
C GLU A 294 -13.19 -11.55 -12.34
N ALA A 295 -13.76 -10.55 -12.99
CA ALA A 295 -14.54 -9.51 -12.31
C ALA A 295 -15.76 -10.09 -11.58
N GLU A 296 -16.44 -11.07 -12.17
CA GLU A 296 -17.59 -11.74 -11.55
C GLU A 296 -17.22 -12.50 -10.28
N ARG A 297 -16.09 -13.21 -10.29
CA ARG A 297 -15.57 -13.96 -9.14
C ARG A 297 -15.07 -13.01 -8.05
N ALA A 298 -14.29 -11.98 -8.41
CA ALA A 298 -13.81 -10.97 -7.49
C ALA A 298 -14.97 -10.20 -6.82
N PHE A 299 -15.96 -9.78 -7.59
CA PHE A 299 -17.21 -9.20 -7.12
C PHE A 299 -17.93 -10.12 -6.14
N ALA A 300 -18.08 -11.41 -6.48
CA ALA A 300 -18.76 -12.37 -5.62
C ALA A 300 -18.01 -12.55 -4.27
N MET A 301 -16.69 -12.58 -4.28
CA MET A 301 -15.86 -12.63 -3.07
C MET A 301 -16.13 -11.42 -2.17
N ALA A 302 -15.92 -10.21 -2.69
CA ALA A 302 -16.00 -8.99 -1.89
C ALA A 302 -17.41 -8.73 -1.34
N LEU A 303 -18.45 -8.91 -2.16
CA LEU A 303 -19.82 -8.67 -1.71
C LEU A 303 -20.32 -9.73 -0.73
N ALA A 304 -19.87 -10.98 -0.84
CA ALA A 304 -20.21 -12.02 0.13
C ALA A 304 -19.53 -11.73 1.49
N LYS A 305 -18.25 -11.32 1.49
CA LYS A 305 -17.52 -10.88 2.70
C LYS A 305 -18.19 -9.67 3.35
N PHE A 306 -18.48 -8.63 2.56
CA PHE A 306 -19.19 -7.46 3.04
C PHE A 306 -20.56 -7.83 3.64
N SER A 307 -21.36 -8.64 2.94
CA SER A 307 -22.66 -9.11 3.45
C SER A 307 -22.54 -9.79 4.82
N TYR A 308 -21.53 -10.65 4.98
CA TYR A 308 -21.31 -11.36 6.23
C TYR A 308 -20.98 -10.43 7.40
N LEU A 309 -20.17 -9.40 7.19
CA LEU A 309 -19.75 -8.47 8.24
C LEU A 309 -20.80 -7.37 8.49
N TYR A 310 -21.48 -6.89 7.44
CA TYR A 310 -22.42 -5.76 7.51
C TYR A 310 -23.83 -6.14 8.00
N GLN A 311 -24.17 -7.43 8.09
CA GLN A 311 -25.52 -7.90 8.41
C GLN A 311 -26.08 -7.39 9.75
N ASN A 312 -25.20 -7.07 10.72
CA ASN A 312 -25.63 -6.56 12.02
C ASN A 312 -26.00 -5.08 11.99
N PHE A 313 -25.58 -4.33 10.98
CA PHE A 313 -25.87 -2.92 10.79
C PHE A 313 -27.09 -2.72 9.89
N ASP A 314 -27.15 -3.42 8.74
CA ASP A 314 -28.28 -3.42 7.82
C ASP A 314 -28.44 -4.80 7.16
N ASN A 315 -29.28 -5.63 7.75
CA ASN A 315 -29.51 -7.00 7.27
C ASN A 315 -30.19 -7.07 5.89
N GLU A 316 -31.03 -6.09 5.56
CA GLU A 316 -31.71 -6.06 4.26
C GLU A 316 -30.70 -5.73 3.15
N TYR A 317 -29.88 -4.72 3.36
CA TYR A 317 -28.82 -4.34 2.42
C TYR A 317 -27.78 -5.47 2.26
N ALA A 318 -27.31 -6.04 3.37
CA ALA A 318 -26.40 -7.18 3.37
C ALA A 318 -26.96 -8.38 2.60
N THR A 319 -28.24 -8.72 2.81
CA THR A 319 -28.92 -9.79 2.05
C THR A 319 -28.97 -9.49 0.55
N ASN A 320 -29.16 -8.23 0.15
CA ASN A 320 -29.17 -7.85 -1.25
C ASN A 320 -27.78 -7.96 -1.89
N CYS A 321 -26.72 -7.61 -1.15
CA CYS A 321 -25.33 -7.82 -1.57
C CYS A 321 -25.03 -9.32 -1.76
N LEU A 322 -25.44 -10.18 -0.84
CA LEU A 322 -25.26 -11.62 -0.98
C LEU A 322 -26.00 -12.20 -2.21
N LYS A 323 -27.20 -11.72 -2.49
CA LYS A 323 -27.93 -12.13 -3.71
C LYS A 323 -27.21 -11.66 -4.98
N ALA A 324 -26.60 -10.48 -4.96
CA ALA A 324 -25.80 -9.98 -6.08
C ALA A 324 -24.54 -10.83 -6.28
N ALA A 325 -23.83 -11.16 -5.19
CA ALA A 325 -22.68 -12.08 -5.20
C ALA A 325 -23.04 -13.45 -5.79
N ASP A 326 -24.15 -14.06 -5.35
CA ASP A 326 -24.63 -15.35 -5.88
C ASP A 326 -24.99 -15.30 -7.37
N ARG A 327 -25.58 -14.18 -7.84
CA ARG A 327 -25.85 -13.99 -9.28
C ARG A 327 -24.57 -13.94 -10.10
N ALA A 328 -23.58 -13.17 -9.66
CA ALA A 328 -22.28 -13.08 -10.34
C ALA A 328 -21.56 -14.44 -10.36
N TRP A 329 -21.53 -15.15 -9.26
CA TRP A 329 -21.01 -16.50 -9.14
C TRP A 329 -21.66 -17.46 -10.15
N LYS A 330 -22.99 -17.47 -10.22
CA LYS A 330 -23.73 -18.35 -11.14
C LYS A 330 -23.45 -18.02 -12.60
N HIS A 331 -23.31 -16.72 -12.93
CA HIS A 331 -22.97 -16.30 -14.29
C HIS A 331 -21.54 -16.72 -14.64
N ALA A 332 -20.58 -16.52 -13.75
CA ALA A 332 -19.19 -16.95 -13.93
C ALA A 332 -19.07 -18.44 -14.25
N LEU A 333 -19.85 -19.29 -13.57
CA LEU A 333 -19.85 -20.75 -13.82
C LEU A 333 -20.37 -21.14 -15.22
N LEU A 334 -21.19 -20.30 -15.87
CA LEU A 334 -21.69 -20.58 -17.23
C LEU A 334 -20.67 -20.25 -18.32
N TYR A 335 -19.73 -19.34 -18.04
CA TYR A 335 -18.79 -18.78 -19.01
C TYR A 335 -17.33 -19.12 -18.71
N GLU A 336 -17.08 -19.91 -17.66
CA GLU A 336 -15.72 -20.40 -17.39
C GLU A 336 -15.22 -21.31 -18.52
N THR A 337 -13.94 -21.24 -18.82
CA THR A 337 -13.29 -22.09 -19.82
C THR A 337 -12.19 -22.93 -19.14
N ASP A 338 -11.94 -24.16 -19.63
CA ASP A 338 -10.90 -25.07 -19.12
C ASP A 338 -9.47 -24.50 -19.17
N LYS A 339 -9.29 -23.30 -19.73
CA LYS A 339 -7.98 -22.63 -19.87
C LYS A 339 -7.76 -21.50 -18.87
N ASP A 340 -8.71 -21.25 -17.97
CA ASP A 340 -8.68 -20.10 -17.05
C ASP A 340 -7.99 -20.45 -15.73
N ASP A 341 -6.72 -20.81 -15.82
CA ASP A 341 -5.88 -21.15 -14.66
C ASP A 341 -5.72 -19.94 -13.69
N LYS A 342 -5.67 -18.71 -14.25
CA LYS A 342 -5.55 -17.47 -13.46
C LYS A 342 -6.82 -17.13 -12.67
N GLY A 343 -7.98 -17.59 -13.12
CA GLY A 343 -9.27 -17.34 -12.46
C GLY A 343 -9.56 -18.25 -11.28
N GLU A 344 -8.84 -19.35 -11.12
CA GLU A 344 -9.16 -20.36 -10.10
C GLU A 344 -8.97 -19.87 -8.66
N LYS A 345 -7.98 -19.00 -8.40
CA LYS A 345 -7.80 -18.36 -7.09
C LYS A 345 -9.02 -17.51 -6.69
N TRP A 346 -9.54 -16.72 -7.62
CA TRP A 346 -10.75 -15.94 -7.40
C TRP A 346 -11.99 -16.82 -7.18
N LYS A 347 -12.08 -17.94 -7.91
CA LYS A 347 -13.16 -18.93 -7.73
C LYS A 347 -13.11 -19.54 -6.33
N PHE A 348 -11.92 -19.90 -5.86
CA PHE A 348 -11.70 -20.44 -4.53
C PHE A 348 -12.12 -19.44 -3.45
N ALA A 349 -11.61 -18.21 -3.48
CA ALA A 349 -11.89 -17.18 -2.49
C ALA A 349 -13.37 -16.78 -2.48
N ALA A 350 -14.00 -16.62 -3.67
CA ALA A 350 -15.42 -16.35 -3.79
C ALA A 350 -16.27 -17.49 -3.22
N ALA A 351 -15.92 -18.74 -3.49
CA ALA A 351 -16.62 -19.90 -2.94
C ALA A 351 -16.50 -19.96 -1.41
N ALA A 352 -15.32 -19.60 -0.84
CA ALA A 352 -15.11 -19.56 0.59
C ALA A 352 -16.02 -18.52 1.27
N GLU A 353 -16.08 -17.30 0.73
CA GLU A 353 -16.91 -16.22 1.26
C GLU A 353 -18.41 -16.52 1.10
N LEU A 354 -18.83 -17.02 -0.06
CA LEU A 354 -20.22 -17.44 -0.28
C LEU A 354 -20.61 -18.62 0.64
N TYR A 355 -19.69 -19.55 0.89
CA TYR A 355 -19.94 -20.63 1.84
C TYR A 355 -20.10 -20.09 3.26
N ARG A 356 -19.23 -19.20 3.69
CA ARG A 356 -19.31 -18.57 5.01
C ARG A 356 -20.63 -17.83 5.20
N ALA A 357 -21.03 -17.01 4.22
CA ALA A 357 -22.22 -16.17 4.32
C ALA A 357 -23.55 -16.95 4.13
N ALA A 358 -23.60 -17.95 3.24
CA ALA A 358 -24.83 -18.65 2.89
C ALA A 358 -24.95 -20.09 3.41
N GLY A 359 -23.86 -20.73 3.84
CA GLY A 359 -23.84 -22.11 4.35
C GLY A 359 -24.15 -23.20 3.35
N GLN A 360 -24.18 -22.90 2.03
CA GLN A 360 -24.59 -23.87 1.02
C GLN A 360 -23.46 -24.84 0.65
N GLY A 361 -23.74 -26.14 0.68
CA GLY A 361 -22.76 -27.19 0.38
C GLY A 361 -22.21 -27.17 -1.05
N SER A 362 -22.89 -26.52 -2.00
CA SER A 362 -22.39 -26.32 -3.35
C SER A 362 -21.13 -25.47 -3.38
N TYR A 363 -21.06 -24.39 -2.60
CA TYR A 363 -19.85 -23.55 -2.49
C TYR A 363 -18.72 -24.30 -1.77
N ARG A 364 -19.05 -24.98 -0.65
CA ARG A 364 -18.11 -25.80 0.09
C ARG A 364 -17.36 -26.79 -0.80
N LYS A 365 -18.06 -27.41 -1.74
CA LYS A 365 -17.46 -28.36 -2.68
C LYS A 365 -16.30 -27.74 -3.46
N TYR A 366 -16.47 -26.53 -4.01
CA TYR A 366 -15.42 -25.85 -4.77
C TYR A 366 -14.23 -25.48 -3.90
N VAL A 367 -14.48 -25.02 -2.66
CA VAL A 367 -13.41 -24.72 -1.68
C VAL A 367 -12.60 -25.98 -1.40
N GLU A 368 -13.24 -27.09 -1.06
CA GLU A 368 -12.58 -28.34 -0.71
C GLU A 368 -11.87 -28.98 -1.91
N GLU A 369 -12.41 -28.85 -3.12
CA GLU A 369 -11.75 -29.28 -4.36
C GLU A 369 -10.45 -28.49 -4.61
N TYR A 370 -10.46 -27.17 -4.42
CA TYR A 370 -9.28 -26.33 -4.56
C TYR A 370 -8.20 -26.71 -3.52
N LEU A 371 -8.58 -26.80 -2.25
CA LEU A 371 -7.66 -27.11 -1.14
C LEU A 371 -7.07 -28.54 -1.24
N ASN A 372 -7.72 -29.47 -1.92
CA ASN A 372 -7.24 -30.84 -2.12
C ASN A 372 -6.31 -31.01 -3.34
N ARG A 373 -5.99 -29.96 -4.09
CA ARG A 373 -5.05 -30.06 -5.23
C ARG A 373 -3.66 -30.51 -4.77
N GLU A 374 -2.98 -31.26 -5.64
CA GLU A 374 -1.63 -31.79 -5.37
C GLU A 374 -0.54 -30.70 -5.47
N GLU A 375 -0.80 -29.63 -6.22
CA GLU A 375 0.15 -28.55 -6.53
C GLU A 375 0.47 -27.64 -5.32
N GLY A 376 -0.20 -27.84 -4.20
CA GLY A 376 -0.08 -26.98 -3.02
C GLY A 376 -0.87 -25.68 -3.14
N LEU A 377 -0.71 -24.81 -2.16
CA LEU A 377 -1.28 -23.46 -2.13
C LEU A 377 -0.17 -22.46 -2.47
N ASP A 378 -0.47 -21.48 -3.31
CA ASP A 378 0.46 -20.38 -3.55
C ASP A 378 0.42 -19.42 -2.36
N GLU A 379 1.44 -19.51 -1.52
CA GLU A 379 1.59 -18.70 -0.30
C GLU A 379 2.00 -17.25 -0.57
N GLN A 380 2.29 -16.90 -1.83
CA GLN A 380 2.58 -15.53 -2.24
C GLN A 380 1.38 -14.84 -2.90
N ASP A 381 0.22 -15.48 -2.93
CA ASP A 381 -1.00 -14.93 -3.52
C ASP A 381 -1.97 -14.45 -2.43
N GLU A 382 -2.23 -13.15 -2.42
CA GLU A 382 -3.12 -12.48 -1.47
C GLU A 382 -4.56 -13.01 -1.52
N VAL A 383 -5.08 -13.32 -2.72
CA VAL A 383 -6.45 -13.82 -2.88
C VAL A 383 -6.60 -15.23 -2.30
N ILE A 384 -5.54 -16.05 -2.43
CA ILE A 384 -5.49 -17.37 -1.81
C ILE A 384 -5.43 -17.25 -0.29
N LEU A 385 -4.61 -16.33 0.24
CA LEU A 385 -4.57 -16.05 1.67
C LEU A 385 -5.95 -15.68 2.21
N LEU A 386 -6.65 -14.73 1.57
CA LEU A 386 -7.99 -14.31 1.95
C LEU A 386 -8.99 -15.49 1.98
N GLY A 387 -8.97 -16.35 0.95
CA GLY A 387 -9.82 -17.53 0.90
C GLY A 387 -9.50 -18.57 2.00
N CYS A 388 -8.23 -18.77 2.29
CA CYS A 388 -7.76 -19.66 3.36
C CYS A 388 -8.21 -19.15 4.74
N VAL A 389 -8.01 -17.86 5.03
CA VAL A 389 -8.45 -17.24 6.29
C VAL A 389 -9.96 -17.38 6.46
N THR A 390 -10.73 -17.13 5.41
CA THR A 390 -12.19 -17.30 5.43
C THR A 390 -12.60 -18.73 5.74
N TYR A 391 -11.89 -19.74 5.17
CA TYR A 391 -12.23 -21.15 5.42
C TYR A 391 -11.92 -21.60 6.85
N ILE A 392 -10.83 -21.13 7.46
CA ILE A 392 -10.50 -21.50 8.85
C ILE A 392 -11.31 -20.70 9.88
N SER A 393 -11.77 -19.49 9.56
CA SER A 393 -12.56 -18.63 10.47
C SER A 393 -14.07 -18.81 10.38
N THR A 394 -14.58 -19.60 9.42
CA THR A 394 -16.02 -19.76 9.22
C THR A 394 -16.68 -20.54 10.37
N LYS A 395 -17.91 -20.13 10.73
CA LYS A 395 -18.79 -20.90 11.65
C LYS A 395 -19.48 -22.08 10.97
N GLN A 396 -19.29 -22.26 9.68
CA GLN A 396 -19.84 -23.38 8.92
C GLN A 396 -19.01 -24.65 9.14
N THR A 397 -19.55 -25.81 8.73
CA THR A 397 -18.83 -27.09 8.86
C THR A 397 -17.64 -27.16 7.91
N VAL A 398 -16.46 -27.39 8.41
CA VAL A 398 -15.19 -27.54 7.67
C VAL A 398 -14.59 -28.93 7.86
N LYS A 399 -13.63 -29.31 7.00
CA LYS A 399 -12.80 -30.48 7.19
C LYS A 399 -11.56 -30.12 7.97
N LEU A 400 -11.32 -30.77 9.09
CA LEU A 400 -10.19 -30.50 9.98
C LEU A 400 -8.86 -30.66 9.25
N GLU A 401 -8.70 -31.71 8.44
CA GLU A 401 -7.50 -31.97 7.63
C GLU A 401 -7.14 -30.83 6.67
N LEU A 402 -8.13 -30.09 6.15
CA LEU A 402 -7.90 -28.92 5.30
C LEU A 402 -7.54 -27.68 6.12
N CYS A 403 -8.13 -27.54 7.31
CA CYS A 403 -7.73 -26.49 8.24
C CYS A 403 -6.29 -26.71 8.72
N GLU A 404 -5.88 -27.95 9.01
CA GLU A 404 -4.50 -28.31 9.37
C GLU A 404 -3.54 -27.96 8.23
N LYS A 405 -3.87 -28.28 6.97
CA LYS A 405 -3.06 -27.92 5.79
C LYS A 405 -2.89 -26.41 5.65
N ILE A 406 -3.96 -25.62 5.84
CA ILE A 406 -3.90 -24.16 5.80
C ILE A 406 -3.03 -23.63 6.93
N MET A 407 -3.23 -24.13 8.16
CA MET A 407 -2.44 -23.69 9.31
C MET A 407 -0.96 -24.03 9.16
N GLU A 408 -0.62 -25.20 8.61
CA GLU A 408 0.77 -25.58 8.29
C GLU A 408 1.39 -24.59 7.30
N MET A 409 0.67 -24.24 6.22
CA MET A 409 1.13 -23.24 5.25
C MET A 409 1.36 -21.88 5.92
N LEU A 410 0.38 -21.38 6.68
CA LEU A 410 0.47 -20.09 7.36
C LEU A 410 1.65 -20.03 8.34
N MET A 411 1.82 -21.08 9.16
CA MET A 411 2.91 -21.18 10.12
C MET A 411 4.28 -21.27 9.45
N THR A 412 4.41 -22.10 8.39
CA THR A 412 5.66 -22.24 7.66
C THR A 412 6.07 -20.89 7.06
N ARG A 413 5.14 -20.19 6.43
CA ARG A 413 5.43 -18.88 5.87
C ARG A 413 5.78 -17.83 6.94
N ALA A 414 5.07 -17.81 8.06
CA ALA A 414 5.38 -16.91 9.17
C ALA A 414 6.79 -17.11 9.73
N GLU A 415 7.22 -18.36 9.88
CA GLU A 415 8.58 -18.71 10.33
C GLU A 415 9.64 -18.27 9.29
N GLU A 416 9.41 -18.49 8.00
CA GLU A 416 10.33 -18.03 6.94
C GLU A 416 10.48 -16.50 6.93
N ILE A 417 9.37 -15.76 7.06
CA ILE A 417 9.37 -14.31 7.19
C ILE A 417 10.17 -13.88 8.42
N SER A 418 9.92 -14.54 9.56
CA SER A 418 10.57 -14.24 10.83
C SER A 418 12.08 -14.51 10.80
N ASP A 419 12.50 -15.65 10.25
CA ASP A 419 13.91 -16.01 10.11
C ASP A 419 14.67 -15.01 9.21
N THR A 420 14.04 -14.60 8.12
CA THR A 420 14.61 -13.60 7.21
C THR A 420 14.71 -12.23 7.87
N ALA A 421 13.66 -11.79 8.56
CA ALA A 421 13.63 -10.51 9.25
C ALA A 421 14.68 -10.44 10.37
N ARG A 422 14.85 -11.51 11.16
CA ARG A 422 15.87 -11.58 12.23
C ARG A 422 17.29 -11.47 11.70
N SER A 423 17.56 -11.98 10.51
CA SER A 423 18.89 -11.94 9.88
C SER A 423 19.15 -10.67 9.09
N GLY A 424 18.12 -9.91 8.74
CA GLY A 424 18.20 -8.69 7.95
C GLY A 424 18.69 -7.48 8.75
N ILE A 425 19.55 -6.64 8.17
CA ILE A 425 20.08 -5.44 8.83
C ILE A 425 18.96 -4.46 9.23
N TYR A 426 17.90 -4.39 8.45
CA TYR A 426 16.76 -3.51 8.72
C TYR A 426 15.59 -4.23 9.39
N PHE A 427 15.79 -5.48 9.83
CA PHE A 427 14.79 -6.33 10.48
C PHE A 427 13.54 -6.55 9.62
N THR A 428 13.73 -6.72 8.31
CA THR A 428 12.65 -6.95 7.35
C THR A 428 12.82 -8.28 6.62
N ALA A 429 11.71 -8.84 6.15
CA ALA A 429 11.65 -10.11 5.42
C ALA A 429 12.23 -10.04 3.99
N GLY A 430 12.52 -8.84 3.47
CA GLY A 430 13.09 -8.64 2.13
C GLY A 430 14.60 -8.55 2.12
N ASN A 431 15.21 -8.97 1.02
CA ASN A 431 16.59 -8.68 0.67
C ASN A 431 16.65 -7.56 -0.40
N LYS A 432 17.85 -7.06 -0.73
CA LYS A 432 18.04 -5.95 -1.68
C LYS A 432 17.40 -6.17 -3.05
N GLU A 433 17.32 -7.40 -3.51
CA GLU A 433 16.70 -7.75 -4.79
C GLU A 433 15.17 -7.90 -4.68
N GLN A 434 14.68 -8.21 -3.48
CA GLN A 434 13.28 -8.49 -3.16
C GLN A 434 12.60 -7.38 -2.35
N ASN A 435 13.29 -6.30 -1.98
CA ASN A 435 12.70 -5.15 -1.27
C ASN A 435 11.72 -4.40 -2.19
N ASN A 436 10.63 -5.11 -2.49
CA ASN A 436 9.42 -4.57 -3.07
C ASN A 436 8.44 -4.33 -1.91
N ASN A 437 8.08 -3.09 -1.68
CA ASN A 437 7.15 -2.73 -0.60
C ASN A 437 5.85 -3.55 -0.63
N ASN A 438 5.36 -3.92 -1.81
CA ASN A 438 4.17 -4.75 -1.95
C ASN A 438 4.38 -6.16 -1.39
N GLN A 439 5.55 -6.76 -1.59
CA GLN A 439 5.86 -8.06 -1.02
C GLN A 439 5.99 -7.98 0.50
N LEU A 440 6.65 -6.95 1.01
CA LEU A 440 6.75 -6.74 2.45
C LEU A 440 5.38 -6.53 3.11
N LEU A 441 4.48 -5.78 2.46
CA LEU A 441 3.11 -5.61 2.93
C LEU A 441 2.32 -6.92 2.92
N LEU A 442 2.50 -7.77 1.91
CA LEU A 442 1.90 -9.10 1.87
C LEU A 442 2.45 -10.00 2.98
N ASP A 443 3.77 -9.98 3.22
CA ASP A 443 4.39 -10.71 4.32
C ASP A 443 3.83 -10.25 5.67
N MET A 444 3.56 -8.94 5.82
CA MET A 444 2.90 -8.43 7.03
C MET A 444 1.46 -8.91 7.17
N MET A 445 0.70 -9.03 6.07
CA MET A 445 -0.63 -9.65 6.14
C MET A 445 -0.57 -11.08 6.68
N TYR A 446 0.41 -11.88 6.25
CA TYR A 446 0.61 -13.24 6.78
C TYR A 446 0.90 -13.22 8.27
N LEU A 447 1.85 -12.39 8.72
CA LEU A 447 2.21 -12.28 10.14
C LEU A 447 1.05 -11.79 10.99
N THR A 448 0.32 -10.76 10.54
CA THR A 448 -0.84 -10.22 11.25
C THR A 448 -1.94 -11.28 11.42
N VAL A 449 -2.24 -12.04 10.36
CA VAL A 449 -3.21 -13.14 10.43
C VAL A 449 -2.75 -14.22 11.38
N VAL A 450 -1.49 -14.65 11.30
CA VAL A 450 -0.96 -15.72 12.18
C VAL A 450 -0.88 -15.24 13.62
N ASN A 451 -0.48 -13.99 13.87
CA ASN A 451 -0.42 -13.40 15.20
C ASN A 451 -1.80 -13.30 15.85
N HIS A 452 -2.83 -12.95 15.08
CA HIS A 452 -4.20 -12.95 15.56
C HIS A 452 -4.67 -14.35 16.05
N VAL A 453 -4.23 -15.42 15.36
CA VAL A 453 -4.62 -16.80 15.72
C VAL A 453 -3.83 -17.34 16.91
N ILE A 454 -2.55 -17.00 17.06
CA ILE A 454 -1.63 -17.67 18.01
C ILE A 454 -1.06 -16.71 19.05
N THR A 455 -1.16 -15.42 18.89
CA THR A 455 -0.53 -14.35 19.69
C THR A 455 0.93 -14.68 20.02
N ASN A 456 1.85 -14.14 19.26
CA ASN A 456 3.29 -14.34 19.43
C ASN A 456 4.01 -12.99 19.44
N HIS A 457 4.53 -12.58 20.59
CA HIS A 457 5.25 -11.32 20.76
C HIS A 457 6.42 -11.12 19.77
N GLU A 458 6.98 -12.20 19.25
CA GLU A 458 8.00 -12.12 18.22
C GLU A 458 7.41 -11.60 16.90
N TYR A 459 6.23 -12.05 16.52
CA TYR A 459 5.53 -11.58 15.31
C TYR A 459 5.12 -10.11 15.44
N GLU A 460 4.63 -9.70 16.61
CA GLU A 460 4.34 -8.29 16.92
C GLU A 460 5.58 -7.42 16.69
N THR A 461 6.72 -7.82 17.27
CA THR A 461 8.00 -7.11 17.09
C THR A 461 8.43 -7.04 15.61
N ILE A 462 8.21 -8.09 14.82
CA ILE A 462 8.56 -8.11 13.40
C ILE A 462 7.64 -7.18 12.61
N ILE A 463 6.34 -7.17 12.90
CA ILE A 463 5.36 -6.27 12.29
C ILE A 463 5.76 -4.81 12.55
N GLU A 464 6.05 -4.45 13.81
CA GLU A 464 6.57 -3.12 14.14
C GLU A 464 7.87 -2.78 13.41
N ASN A 465 8.80 -3.71 13.32
CA ASN A 465 10.06 -3.50 12.61
C ASN A 465 9.86 -3.19 11.12
N HIS A 466 8.85 -3.78 10.48
CA HIS A 466 8.49 -3.44 9.11
C HIS A 466 7.85 -2.05 9.03
N LEU A 467 7.05 -1.64 10.02
CA LEU A 467 6.56 -0.26 10.09
C LEU A 467 7.72 0.73 10.25
N HIS A 468 8.71 0.43 11.09
CA HIS A 468 9.91 1.26 11.20
C HIS A 468 10.69 1.36 9.89
N TYR A 469 10.75 0.27 9.11
CA TYR A 469 11.35 0.28 7.77
C TYR A 469 10.57 1.20 6.81
N PHE A 470 9.25 1.10 6.78
CA PHE A 470 8.42 1.96 5.92
C PHE A 470 8.51 3.43 6.32
N LEU A 471 8.78 3.73 7.58
CA LEU A 471 8.87 5.08 8.13
C LEU A 471 10.31 5.64 8.18
N GLY A 472 11.27 5.02 7.48
CA GLY A 472 12.59 5.61 7.26
C GLY A 472 13.79 4.84 7.80
N ARG A 473 13.60 3.79 8.62
CA ARG A 473 14.70 2.91 9.05
C ARG A 473 15.06 1.91 7.96
N ASN A 474 15.46 2.42 6.80
CA ASN A 474 15.80 1.63 5.60
C ASN A 474 17.10 2.15 4.97
N ASP A 475 17.61 1.43 3.96
CA ASP A 475 18.87 1.74 3.27
C ASP A 475 18.94 3.14 2.68
N LYS A 476 17.78 3.73 2.36
CA LYS A 476 17.67 5.07 1.77
C LYS A 476 17.44 6.17 2.80
N GLY A 477 17.06 5.83 4.04
CA GLY A 477 16.66 6.79 5.06
C GLY A 477 15.45 7.63 4.65
N VAL A 478 14.49 7.04 3.92
CA VAL A 478 13.32 7.71 3.36
C VAL A 478 12.05 7.07 3.89
N SER A 479 11.11 7.87 4.39
CA SER A 479 9.78 7.38 4.69
C SER A 479 9.03 7.08 3.40
N TYR A 480 8.51 5.86 3.28
CA TYR A 480 7.64 5.45 2.18
C TYR A 480 6.17 5.84 2.42
N VAL A 481 5.87 6.42 3.58
CA VAL A 481 4.56 6.96 3.93
C VAL A 481 4.59 8.48 3.73
N ASP A 482 3.65 8.99 2.95
CA ASP A 482 3.58 10.41 2.59
C ASP A 482 3.40 11.28 3.84
N LYS A 483 4.11 12.41 3.88
CA LYS A 483 4.08 13.37 5.01
C LYS A 483 4.46 12.79 6.38
N ALA A 484 4.91 11.54 6.45
CA ALA A 484 5.38 10.93 7.68
C ALA A 484 6.90 11.02 7.77
N GLY A 485 7.43 11.96 8.58
CA GLY A 485 8.86 12.20 8.77
C GLY A 485 9.43 13.38 7.97
N GLU A 486 10.68 13.74 8.27
CA GLU A 486 11.39 14.87 7.65
C GLU A 486 11.79 14.59 6.18
N ASN A 487 11.96 13.33 5.81
CA ASN A 487 12.35 12.89 4.48
C ASN A 487 11.38 11.82 3.98
N SER A 488 10.21 12.24 3.51
CA SER A 488 9.24 11.35 2.89
C SER A 488 9.46 11.23 1.39
N TYR A 489 9.13 10.07 0.84
CA TYR A 489 9.27 9.77 -0.58
C TYR A 489 8.24 10.55 -1.39
N GLU A 490 8.68 11.62 -2.05
CA GLU A 490 7.90 12.27 -3.08
C GLU A 490 7.99 11.44 -4.37
N SER A 491 7.01 10.61 -4.65
CA SER A 491 6.96 9.93 -5.95
C SER A 491 6.69 10.94 -7.05
N ILE A 492 7.54 10.93 -8.08
CA ILE A 492 7.26 11.62 -9.33
C ILE A 492 6.19 10.80 -10.05
N GLY A 493 4.94 11.15 -9.85
CA GLY A 493 3.78 10.45 -10.40
C GLY A 493 2.71 10.35 -9.33
N SER A 494 1.49 10.76 -9.64
CA SER A 494 0.41 10.74 -8.70
C SER A 494 0.07 9.30 -8.35
N SER A 495 0.16 9.01 -7.13
CA SER A 495 -0.37 7.81 -6.57
C SER A 495 -1.45 8.21 -5.59
N LEU A 496 -2.51 7.51 -5.64
CA LEU A 496 -3.61 7.63 -4.72
C LEU A 496 -3.23 6.86 -3.46
N GLY A 497 -3.21 7.53 -2.33
CA GLY A 497 -2.89 6.94 -1.04
C GLY A 497 -1.58 7.40 -0.41
N ILE A 498 -1.44 7.21 0.90
CA ILE A 498 -0.24 7.63 1.65
C ILE A 498 0.97 6.73 1.36
N MET A 499 0.75 5.47 0.96
CA MET A 499 1.79 4.55 0.48
C MET A 499 2.07 4.71 -1.03
N LYS A 500 1.45 5.70 -1.67
CA LYS A 500 1.57 5.98 -3.11
C LYS A 500 1.16 4.81 -4.01
N GLN A 501 0.30 3.93 -3.52
CA GLN A 501 -0.34 2.84 -4.26
C GLN A 501 -1.72 2.56 -3.67
N PHE A 502 -2.74 2.51 -4.51
CA PHE A 502 -4.13 2.41 -4.10
C PHE A 502 -4.43 1.21 -3.17
N ASP A 503 -3.86 0.04 -3.45
CA ASP A 503 -4.09 -1.18 -2.67
C ASP A 503 -3.16 -1.30 -1.44
N ALA A 504 -2.05 -0.57 -1.42
CA ALA A 504 -1.06 -0.64 -0.34
C ALA A 504 -1.59 -0.09 0.98
N ASP A 505 -2.41 0.98 0.93
CA ASP A 505 -3.00 1.57 2.14
C ASP A 505 -3.90 0.59 2.89
N SER A 506 -4.62 -0.30 2.21
CA SER A 506 -5.44 -1.32 2.87
C SER A 506 -4.61 -2.31 3.71
N LYS A 507 -3.40 -2.64 3.23
CA LYS A 507 -2.46 -3.50 3.94
C LYS A 507 -1.79 -2.77 5.10
N LEU A 508 -1.49 -1.48 4.91
CA LEU A 508 -1.01 -0.62 5.99
C LEU A 508 -2.08 -0.47 7.09
N ILE A 509 -3.36 -0.30 6.73
CA ILE A 509 -4.48 -0.28 7.68
C ILE A 509 -4.52 -1.58 8.50
N LEU A 510 -4.39 -2.74 7.86
CA LEU A 510 -4.37 -4.03 8.56
C LEU A 510 -3.20 -4.11 9.56
N MET A 511 -2.01 -3.69 9.16
CA MET A 511 -0.83 -3.68 10.03
C MET A 511 -1.00 -2.71 11.21
N LEU A 512 -1.52 -1.51 10.96
CA LEU A 512 -1.72 -0.50 12.00
C LEU A 512 -2.87 -0.86 12.94
N SER A 513 -3.92 -1.55 12.47
CA SER A 513 -5.01 -2.03 13.34
C SER A 513 -4.55 -3.10 14.32
N GLU A 514 -3.59 -3.95 13.94
CA GLU A 514 -2.96 -4.91 14.83
C GLU A 514 -2.11 -4.21 15.89
N ILE A 515 -1.29 -3.22 15.49
CA ILE A 515 -0.45 -2.46 16.41
C ILE A 515 -1.32 -1.67 17.42
N ALA A 516 -2.43 -1.08 16.98
CA ALA A 516 -3.38 -0.37 17.86
C ALA A 516 -4.02 -1.32 18.88
N ASP A 517 -4.47 -2.52 18.45
CA ASP A 517 -5.07 -3.52 19.31
C ASP A 517 -4.07 -4.07 20.35
N SER A 518 -2.78 -4.16 20.01
CA SER A 518 -1.74 -4.63 20.92
C SER A 518 -1.51 -3.68 22.12
N LEU A 519 -1.80 -2.39 21.98
CA LEU A 519 -1.70 -1.39 23.04
C LEU A 519 -2.84 -1.50 24.07
N GLU A 520 -3.99 -2.05 23.69
CA GLU A 520 -5.14 -2.23 24.57
C GLU A 520 -5.09 -3.52 25.40
N ARG A 521 -4.22 -4.47 25.05
CA ARG A 521 -3.99 -5.74 25.74
C ARG A 521 -2.99 -5.62 26.87
#